data_6db7aa957226238c0b1f9a4444f6a95c
#
_entry.id   6db7aa957226238c0b1f9a4444f6a95c
#
_cell.length_a   1.000
_cell.length_b   1.000
_cell.length_c   1.000
_cell.angle_alpha   90.00
_cell.angle_beta   90.00
_cell.angle_gamma   90.00
#
_symmetry.space_group_name_H-M   'P 1'
#
loop_
_entity.id
_entity.type
_entity.pdbx_description
1 polymer ?
#
loop_
_entity_poly.entity_id
_entity_poly.type
_entity_poly.pdbx_seq_one_letter_code
_entity_poly.pdbx_strand_id
1 'polypeptide(L)'
;MLPCMTPKLSDAAREYDVWRDMQGFAKATRRNDQSALRHLIRSAGDIRVNDCDHNILTQALHKMGETCSASSVNMHHASLSAFFRWCRIQKYIAPDEDPLMGIRYKKVGKRDRRRIPAHQFPGLLDAAKTPRERMIIALGLYLFLRSSEAVSLRLRDVDLQSGTIGVTIYKTGDYDVMPISSELDKELRRWLLHYQEQAGELHPDWFLVPAKKSVGFQEFALNPTARISRPEDIVKETLRRFGWEDTYWQGMHALRASGARAWFDELDANTVDGALRIVQTHLHHSSVTMTERYLGLTVDRAKRDRLLKGEAMFPSLQASNVTPINRTA
;
A
#
# COMPACT_ATOMS: atom_id res chain seq x y z
N MET A 1 4.19 30.80 -40.11
CA MET A 1 4.31 30.14 -38.78
C MET A 1 5.72 29.58 -38.69
N LEU A 2 6.55 30.11 -37.79
CA LEU A 2 7.83 29.47 -37.51
C LEU A 2 7.56 28.04 -37.00
N PRO A 3 8.26 27.01 -37.49
CA PRO A 3 8.10 25.67 -36.97
C PRO A 3 8.42 25.71 -35.47
N CYS A 4 7.43 25.40 -34.61
CA CYS A 4 7.66 25.27 -33.20
C CYS A 4 8.75 24.19 -33.03
N MET A 5 9.96 24.60 -32.65
CA MET A 5 11.09 23.66 -32.51
C MET A 5 10.72 22.70 -31.39
N THR A 6 10.58 21.41 -31.73
CA THR A 6 10.28 20.36 -30.77
C THR A 6 11.29 20.41 -29.61
N PRO A 7 10.84 20.50 -28.36
CA PRO A 7 11.73 20.64 -27.21
C PRO A 7 12.58 19.38 -26.97
N LYS A 8 13.65 19.51 -26.20
CA LYS A 8 14.39 18.38 -25.67
C LYS A 8 13.57 17.65 -24.59
N LEU A 9 13.90 16.40 -24.34
CA LEU A 9 13.22 15.59 -23.31
C LEU A 9 13.25 16.26 -21.94
N SER A 10 14.35 16.91 -21.56
CA SER A 10 14.48 17.62 -20.27
C SER A 10 13.55 18.83 -20.15
N ASP A 11 13.39 19.58 -21.25
CA ASP A 11 12.51 20.76 -21.29
C ASP A 11 11.03 20.31 -21.24
N ALA A 12 10.67 19.36 -22.11
CA ALA A 12 9.33 18.79 -22.13
C ALA A 12 8.95 18.13 -20.79
N ALA A 13 9.91 17.49 -20.11
CA ALA A 13 9.68 16.90 -18.78
C ALA A 13 9.34 17.95 -17.72
N ARG A 14 9.99 19.14 -17.77
CA ARG A 14 9.65 20.26 -16.86
C ARG A 14 8.26 20.83 -17.14
N GLU A 15 7.92 21.05 -18.42
CA GLU A 15 6.61 21.52 -18.83
C GLU A 15 5.50 20.53 -18.46
N TYR A 16 5.77 19.22 -18.65
CA TYR A 16 4.84 18.16 -18.26
C TYR A 16 4.59 18.13 -16.75
N ASP A 17 5.64 18.31 -15.93
CA ASP A 17 5.48 18.35 -14.47
C ASP A 17 4.62 19.55 -14.04
N VAL A 18 4.82 20.74 -14.63
CA VAL A 18 3.99 21.92 -14.38
C VAL A 18 2.54 21.65 -14.79
N TRP A 19 2.33 21.09 -15.98
CA TRP A 19 0.99 20.72 -16.45
C TRP A 19 0.31 19.72 -15.51
N ARG A 20 1.04 18.67 -15.06
CA ARG A 20 0.53 17.69 -14.09
C ARG A 20 0.13 18.34 -12.77
N ASP A 21 0.89 19.32 -12.31
CA ASP A 21 0.56 20.08 -11.09
C ASP A 21 -0.72 20.87 -11.25
N MET A 22 -0.85 21.60 -12.35
CA MET A 22 -2.07 22.36 -12.70
C MET A 22 -3.32 21.47 -12.83
N GLN A 23 -3.15 20.20 -13.25
CA GLN A 23 -4.22 19.20 -13.32
C GLN A 23 -4.52 18.53 -11.97
N GLY A 24 -3.86 18.93 -10.89
CA GLY A 24 -4.09 18.39 -9.54
C GLY A 24 -3.53 16.98 -9.27
N PHE A 25 -2.59 16.50 -10.10
CA PHE A 25 -1.99 15.19 -9.84
C PHE A 25 -1.16 15.19 -8.57
N ALA A 26 -1.32 14.13 -7.76
CA ALA A 26 -0.60 13.97 -6.51
C ALA A 26 0.93 13.99 -6.70
N LYS A 27 1.65 14.59 -5.75
CA LYS A 27 3.14 14.67 -5.76
C LYS A 27 3.82 13.31 -5.96
N ALA A 28 3.22 12.22 -5.44
CA ALA A 28 3.75 10.87 -5.62
C ALA A 28 3.69 10.41 -7.09
N THR A 29 2.58 10.67 -7.79
CA THR A 29 2.41 10.38 -9.22
C THR A 29 3.42 11.16 -10.04
N ARG A 30 3.52 12.47 -9.81
CA ARG A 30 4.49 13.35 -10.49
C ARG A 30 5.94 12.89 -10.27
N ARG A 31 6.29 12.43 -9.05
CA ARG A 31 7.62 11.88 -8.75
C ARG A 31 7.91 10.61 -9.55
N ASN A 32 6.91 9.74 -9.75
CA ASN A 32 7.05 8.55 -10.58
C ASN A 32 7.28 8.91 -12.05
N ASP A 33 6.53 9.89 -12.58
CA ASP A 33 6.70 10.38 -13.95
C ASP A 33 8.10 10.97 -14.14
N GLN A 34 8.54 11.84 -13.22
CA GLN A 34 9.90 12.40 -13.23
C GLN A 34 10.99 11.32 -13.13
N SER A 35 10.74 10.25 -12.36
CA SER A 35 11.66 9.12 -12.28
C SER A 35 11.78 8.40 -13.61
N ALA A 36 10.67 8.12 -14.28
CA ALA A 36 10.64 7.48 -15.59
C ALA A 36 11.36 8.31 -16.65
N LEU A 37 11.08 9.61 -16.68
CA LEU A 37 11.71 10.55 -17.62
C LEU A 37 13.22 10.70 -17.38
N ARG A 38 13.67 10.76 -16.12
CA ARG A 38 15.12 10.74 -15.81
C ARG A 38 15.82 9.47 -16.27
N HIS A 39 15.15 8.32 -16.14
CA HIS A 39 15.69 7.06 -16.67
C HIS A 39 15.77 7.06 -18.19
N LEU A 40 14.74 7.58 -18.87
CA LEU A 40 14.75 7.73 -20.32
C LEU A 40 15.90 8.64 -20.78
N ILE A 41 16.01 9.85 -20.22
CA ILE A 41 17.06 10.82 -20.56
C ILE A 41 18.45 10.24 -20.28
N ARG A 42 18.64 9.51 -19.20
CA ARG A 42 19.92 8.85 -18.88
C ARG A 42 20.28 7.77 -19.90
N SER A 43 19.29 7.05 -20.44
CA SER A 43 19.50 5.97 -21.40
C SER A 43 19.67 6.46 -22.83
N ALA A 44 18.85 7.41 -23.25
CA ALA A 44 18.76 7.90 -24.64
C ALA A 44 19.60 9.17 -24.90
N GLY A 45 20.03 9.87 -23.83
CA GLY A 45 20.52 11.24 -23.93
C GLY A 45 19.37 12.25 -23.89
N ASP A 46 19.72 13.53 -23.79
CA ASP A 46 18.74 14.62 -23.82
C ASP A 46 18.44 15.03 -25.28
N ILE A 47 17.79 14.11 -26.01
CA ILE A 47 17.39 14.28 -27.41
C ILE A 47 16.08 15.07 -27.52
N ARG A 48 15.67 15.46 -28.74
CA ARG A 48 14.36 16.05 -28.98
C ARG A 48 13.26 15.00 -28.84
N VAL A 49 12.08 15.44 -28.42
CA VAL A 49 10.93 14.54 -28.19
C VAL A 49 10.57 13.75 -29.46
N ASN A 50 10.58 14.39 -30.63
CA ASN A 50 10.28 13.75 -31.92
C ASN A 50 11.39 12.80 -32.42
N ASP A 51 12.60 12.88 -31.86
CA ASP A 51 13.68 11.94 -32.18
C ASP A 51 13.63 10.67 -31.31
N CYS A 52 12.71 10.65 -30.31
CA CYS A 52 12.55 9.54 -29.37
C CYS A 52 11.63 8.47 -29.97
N ASP A 53 12.17 7.61 -30.81
CA ASP A 53 11.45 6.58 -31.53
C ASP A 53 11.16 5.32 -30.68
N HIS A 54 10.48 4.36 -31.31
CA HIS A 54 10.14 3.05 -30.72
C HIS A 54 11.39 2.27 -30.25
N ASN A 55 12.49 2.32 -31.02
CA ASN A 55 13.70 1.56 -30.70
C ASN A 55 14.38 2.13 -29.44
N ILE A 56 14.47 3.45 -29.36
CA ILE A 56 15.02 4.15 -28.20
C ILE A 56 14.25 3.80 -26.94
N LEU A 57 12.90 3.82 -26.99
CA LEU A 57 12.07 3.49 -25.85
C LEU A 57 12.14 2.02 -25.46
N THR A 58 12.20 1.12 -26.44
CA THR A 58 12.40 -0.31 -26.20
C THR A 58 13.73 -0.56 -25.48
N GLN A 59 14.82 0.04 -25.94
CA GLN A 59 16.14 -0.08 -25.33
C GLN A 59 16.15 0.53 -23.90
N ALA A 60 15.54 1.70 -23.72
CA ALA A 60 15.46 2.36 -22.42
C ALA A 60 14.70 1.49 -21.39
N LEU A 61 13.55 0.92 -21.77
CA LEU A 61 12.78 0.03 -20.91
C LEU A 61 13.48 -1.31 -20.68
N HIS A 62 14.22 -1.83 -21.65
CA HIS A 62 15.05 -3.02 -21.49
C HIS A 62 16.14 -2.77 -20.44
N LYS A 63 16.91 -1.69 -20.59
CA LYS A 63 17.99 -1.29 -19.69
C LYS A 63 17.47 -1.01 -18.26
N MET A 64 16.29 -0.40 -18.12
CA MET A 64 15.63 -0.29 -16.81
C MET A 64 15.37 -1.66 -16.17
N GLY A 65 15.06 -2.67 -16.98
CA GLY A 65 14.81 -4.03 -16.53
C GLY A 65 16.03 -4.77 -15.98
N GLU A 66 17.24 -4.29 -16.24
CA GLU A 66 18.48 -4.86 -15.68
C GLU A 66 18.64 -4.50 -14.19
N THR A 67 18.13 -3.34 -13.79
CA THR A 67 18.29 -2.79 -12.43
C THR A 67 16.98 -2.69 -11.63
N CYS A 68 15.83 -2.74 -12.31
CA CYS A 68 14.52 -2.57 -11.72
C CYS A 68 13.67 -3.84 -11.80
N SER A 69 12.76 -4.02 -10.84
CA SER A 69 11.77 -5.10 -10.90
C SER A 69 10.81 -4.93 -12.09
N ALA A 70 10.22 -6.04 -12.57
CA ALA A 70 9.21 -6.01 -13.64
C ALA A 70 8.04 -5.05 -13.32
N SER A 71 7.62 -4.97 -12.05
CA SER A 71 6.58 -4.03 -11.61
C SER A 71 7.03 -2.58 -11.74
N SER A 72 8.29 -2.27 -11.40
CA SER A 72 8.85 -0.92 -11.54
C SER A 72 8.98 -0.52 -13.01
N VAL A 73 9.43 -1.43 -13.86
CA VAL A 73 9.49 -1.19 -15.33
C VAL A 73 8.11 -0.90 -15.89
N ASN A 74 7.08 -1.67 -15.46
CA ASN A 74 5.69 -1.44 -15.87
C ASN A 74 5.16 -0.09 -15.41
N MET A 75 5.53 0.36 -14.22
CA MET A 75 5.20 1.70 -13.72
C MET A 75 5.85 2.78 -14.59
N HIS A 76 7.14 2.64 -14.92
CA HIS A 76 7.84 3.57 -15.81
C HIS A 76 7.23 3.57 -17.22
N HIS A 77 6.89 2.39 -17.76
CA HIS A 77 6.18 2.30 -19.03
C HIS A 77 4.86 3.09 -19.02
N ALA A 78 4.04 2.93 -17.97
CA ALA A 78 2.79 3.67 -17.84
C ALA A 78 3.01 5.20 -17.76
N SER A 79 4.03 5.63 -17.00
CA SER A 79 4.41 7.05 -16.90
C SER A 79 4.88 7.62 -18.23
N LEU A 80 5.70 6.89 -18.99
CA LEU A 80 6.15 7.29 -20.33
C LEU A 80 4.98 7.34 -21.31
N SER A 81 4.06 6.36 -21.28
CA SER A 81 2.83 6.40 -22.10
C SER A 81 1.99 7.65 -21.84
N ALA A 82 1.86 8.04 -20.57
CA ALA A 82 1.15 9.26 -20.22
C ALA A 82 1.86 10.52 -20.70
N PHE A 83 3.20 10.55 -20.63
CA PHE A 83 4.03 11.65 -21.14
C PHE A 83 3.92 11.80 -22.67
N PHE A 84 4.10 10.74 -23.44
CA PHE A 84 4.00 10.81 -24.89
C PHE A 84 2.58 11.12 -25.38
N ARG A 85 1.54 10.69 -24.64
CA ARG A 85 0.16 11.13 -24.89
C ARG A 85 0.03 12.64 -24.73
N TRP A 86 0.63 13.23 -23.70
CA TRP A 86 0.66 14.67 -23.49
C TRP A 86 1.48 15.36 -24.62
N CYS A 87 2.60 14.80 -25.04
CA CYS A 87 3.40 15.35 -26.15
C CYS A 87 2.61 15.44 -27.45
N ARG A 88 1.71 14.48 -27.73
CA ARG A 88 0.76 14.58 -28.87
C ARG A 88 -0.20 15.75 -28.72
N ILE A 89 -0.73 15.97 -27.54
CA ILE A 89 -1.61 17.12 -27.26
C ILE A 89 -0.88 18.44 -27.49
N GLN A 90 0.40 18.50 -27.12
CA GLN A 90 1.25 19.67 -27.34
C GLN A 90 1.76 19.79 -28.80
N LYS A 91 1.46 18.81 -29.64
CA LYS A 91 1.95 18.73 -31.04
C LYS A 91 3.49 18.62 -31.15
N TYR A 92 4.15 18.06 -30.15
CA TYR A 92 5.60 17.77 -30.19
C TYR A 92 5.91 16.52 -31.02
N ILE A 93 4.93 15.63 -31.18
CA ILE A 93 4.93 14.47 -32.07
C ILE A 93 3.62 14.44 -32.83
N ALA A 94 3.57 13.66 -33.93
CA ALA A 94 2.37 13.56 -34.77
C ALA A 94 1.20 12.92 -33.99
N PRO A 95 -0.05 13.28 -34.31
CA PRO A 95 -1.24 12.80 -33.58
C PRO A 95 -1.42 11.27 -33.60
N ASP A 96 -0.99 10.64 -34.69
CA ASP A 96 -1.04 9.18 -34.95
C ASP A 96 0.22 8.45 -34.48
N GLU A 97 1.24 9.17 -34.05
CA GLU A 97 2.49 8.60 -33.57
C GLU A 97 2.38 8.17 -32.10
N ASP A 98 2.67 6.89 -31.81
CA ASP A 98 2.83 6.36 -30.47
C ASP A 98 4.14 5.57 -30.36
N PRO A 99 5.22 6.19 -29.86
CA PRO A 99 6.52 5.53 -29.79
C PRO A 99 6.53 4.30 -28.87
N LEU A 100 5.52 4.14 -28.01
CA LEU A 100 5.36 2.98 -27.12
C LEU A 100 4.42 1.91 -27.69
N MET A 101 3.84 2.13 -28.87
CA MET A 101 2.93 1.18 -29.50
C MET A 101 3.62 -0.18 -29.68
N GLY A 102 2.94 -1.25 -29.24
CA GLY A 102 3.43 -2.62 -29.35
C GLY A 102 4.43 -3.05 -28.25
N ILE A 103 4.95 -2.15 -27.42
CA ILE A 103 5.77 -2.52 -26.27
C ILE A 103 4.86 -3.10 -25.17
N ARG A 104 5.07 -4.39 -24.86
CA ARG A 104 4.23 -5.09 -23.88
C ARG A 104 4.72 -4.88 -22.46
N TYR A 105 3.77 -4.83 -21.52
CA TYR A 105 4.09 -4.90 -20.09
C TYR A 105 4.78 -6.22 -19.74
N LYS A 106 5.78 -6.15 -18.86
CA LYS A 106 6.45 -7.35 -18.33
C LYS A 106 5.48 -8.15 -17.46
N LYS A 107 5.52 -9.49 -17.59
CA LYS A 107 4.77 -10.36 -16.69
C LYS A 107 5.31 -10.19 -15.27
N VAL A 108 4.41 -9.84 -14.34
CA VAL A 108 4.70 -9.79 -12.90
C VAL A 108 4.17 -11.08 -12.28
N GLY A 109 5.05 -11.89 -11.73
CA GLY A 109 4.65 -13.12 -11.04
C GLY A 109 3.72 -12.79 -9.85
N LYS A 110 2.71 -13.63 -9.64
CA LYS A 110 1.90 -13.59 -8.41
C LYS A 110 2.81 -14.01 -7.26
N ARG A 111 3.04 -13.12 -6.31
CA ARG A 111 3.77 -13.42 -5.09
C ARG A 111 2.76 -13.72 -4.00
N ASP A 112 2.95 -14.83 -3.31
CA ASP A 112 2.20 -15.08 -2.08
C ASP A 112 2.73 -14.10 -1.02
N ARG A 113 1.81 -13.33 -0.45
CA ARG A 113 2.13 -12.33 0.56
C ARG A 113 1.93 -12.98 1.91
N ARG A 114 3.03 -13.31 2.58
CA ARG A 114 2.98 -13.82 3.94
C ARG A 114 2.30 -12.81 4.85
N ARG A 115 1.45 -13.30 5.73
CA ARG A 115 0.75 -12.52 6.75
C ARG A 115 1.14 -13.03 8.12
N ILE A 116 1.28 -12.10 9.05
CA ILE A 116 1.56 -12.42 10.45
C ILE A 116 0.26 -12.94 11.05
N PRO A 117 0.22 -14.17 11.60
CA PRO A 117 -0.97 -14.69 12.27
C PRO A 117 -1.34 -13.89 13.52
N ALA A 118 -2.64 -13.79 13.84
CA ALA A 118 -3.15 -13.00 14.97
C ALA A 118 -2.48 -13.34 16.30
N HIS A 119 -2.24 -14.63 16.58
CA HIS A 119 -1.58 -15.08 17.81
C HIS A 119 -0.14 -14.58 17.98
N GLN A 120 0.48 -14.07 16.92
CA GLN A 120 1.82 -13.50 16.95
C GLN A 120 1.83 -11.97 17.16
N PHE A 121 0.68 -11.29 17.13
CA PHE A 121 0.62 -9.83 17.30
C PHE A 121 1.18 -9.35 18.63
N PRO A 122 0.93 -10.00 19.79
CA PRO A 122 1.55 -9.59 21.05
C PRO A 122 3.09 -9.63 20.99
N GLY A 123 3.66 -10.70 20.46
CA GLY A 123 5.12 -10.81 20.31
C GLY A 123 5.72 -9.78 19.36
N LEU A 124 5.00 -9.42 18.27
CA LEU A 124 5.42 -8.35 17.38
C LEU A 124 5.38 -6.99 18.06
N LEU A 125 4.34 -6.70 18.85
CA LEU A 125 4.26 -5.47 19.64
C LEU A 125 5.39 -5.39 20.68
N ASP A 126 5.76 -6.51 21.29
CA ASP A 126 6.85 -6.58 22.27
C ASP A 126 8.24 -6.43 21.62
N ALA A 127 8.38 -6.73 20.33
CA ALA A 127 9.61 -6.47 19.57
C ALA A 127 9.86 -4.97 19.29
N ALA A 128 8.91 -4.08 19.56
CA ALA A 128 9.10 -2.63 19.47
C ALA A 128 10.03 -2.14 20.59
N LYS A 129 11.05 -1.33 20.24
CA LYS A 129 12.03 -0.82 21.23
C LYS A 129 11.46 0.24 22.15
N THR A 130 10.46 1.00 21.70
CA THR A 130 9.91 2.14 22.43
C THR A 130 8.39 2.12 22.35
N PRO A 131 7.68 2.72 23.35
CA PRO A 131 6.23 2.86 23.29
C PRO A 131 5.74 3.56 22.02
N ARG A 132 6.51 4.50 21.48
CA ARG A 132 6.23 5.17 20.21
C ARG A 132 6.25 4.22 19.01
N GLU A 133 7.26 3.35 18.92
CA GLU A 133 7.35 2.33 17.86
C GLU A 133 6.20 1.34 17.99
N ARG A 134 5.89 0.90 19.22
CA ARG A 134 4.78 0.01 19.53
C ARG A 134 3.44 0.60 19.05
N MET A 135 3.21 1.90 19.26
CA MET A 135 1.99 2.57 18.80
C MET A 135 1.86 2.57 17.27
N ILE A 136 2.94 2.79 16.54
CA ILE A 136 2.93 2.68 15.05
C ILE A 136 2.55 1.27 14.61
N ILE A 137 3.10 0.24 15.25
CA ILE A 137 2.75 -1.16 14.96
C ILE A 137 1.27 -1.42 15.26
N ALA A 138 0.77 -0.96 16.41
CA ALA A 138 -0.64 -1.13 16.80
C ALA A 138 -1.60 -0.47 15.82
N LEU A 139 -1.32 0.75 15.36
CA LEU A 139 -2.14 1.43 14.33
C LEU A 139 -2.20 0.65 13.03
N GLY A 140 -1.09 0.00 12.63
CA GLY A 140 -1.07 -0.85 11.44
C GLY A 140 -1.85 -2.14 11.60
N LEU A 141 -1.76 -2.78 12.78
CA LEU A 141 -2.39 -4.09 13.07
C LEU A 141 -3.88 -3.98 13.40
N TYR A 142 -4.28 -2.97 14.19
CA TYR A 142 -5.61 -2.92 14.80
C TYR A 142 -6.54 -1.87 14.18
N LEU A 143 -5.98 -0.88 13.46
CA LEU A 143 -6.77 0.09 12.71
C LEU A 143 -6.52 0.00 11.19
N PHE A 144 -5.63 -0.87 10.78
CA PHE A 144 -5.28 -1.16 9.38
C PHE A 144 -4.91 0.09 8.57
N LEU A 145 -4.22 1.06 9.18
CA LEU A 145 -3.87 2.32 8.53
C LEU A 145 -2.74 2.17 7.51
N ARG A 146 -2.79 3.00 6.46
CA ARG A 146 -1.62 3.23 5.61
C ARG A 146 -0.62 4.11 6.34
N SER A 147 0.65 4.05 5.91
CA SER A 147 1.73 4.87 6.50
C SER A 147 1.37 6.35 6.60
N SER A 148 0.83 6.92 5.52
CA SER A 148 0.45 8.34 5.48
C SER A 148 -0.69 8.68 6.43
N GLU A 149 -1.64 7.79 6.61
CA GLU A 149 -2.77 7.92 7.52
C GLU A 149 -2.26 7.89 8.97
N ALA A 150 -1.52 6.85 9.33
CA ALA A 150 -1.01 6.66 10.69
C ALA A 150 -0.14 7.81 11.21
N VAL A 151 0.77 8.35 10.37
CA VAL A 151 1.66 9.44 10.79
C VAL A 151 1.02 10.83 10.76
N SER A 152 -0.18 10.94 10.24
CA SER A 152 -0.90 12.22 10.14
C SER A 152 -1.95 12.40 11.23
N LEU A 153 -2.26 11.33 11.98
CA LEU A 153 -3.18 11.41 13.12
C LEU A 153 -2.69 12.43 14.15
N ARG A 154 -3.63 13.18 14.69
CA ARG A 154 -3.40 14.13 15.79
C ARG A 154 -4.12 13.65 17.05
N LEU A 155 -3.74 14.20 18.20
CA LEU A 155 -4.39 13.85 19.47
C LEU A 155 -5.89 14.18 19.47
N ARG A 156 -6.29 15.27 18.82
CA ARG A 156 -7.71 15.64 18.65
C ARG A 156 -8.55 14.65 17.84
N ASP A 157 -7.90 13.79 17.03
CA ASP A 157 -8.60 12.80 16.21
C ASP A 157 -9.01 11.57 17.05
N VAL A 158 -8.51 11.44 18.29
CA VAL A 158 -8.76 10.30 19.18
C VAL A 158 -9.77 10.70 20.24
N ASP A 159 -10.91 10.05 20.24
CA ASP A 159 -11.92 10.16 21.30
C ASP A 159 -12.05 8.80 22.03
N LEU A 160 -11.35 8.70 23.16
CA LEU A 160 -11.41 7.50 24.01
C LEU A 160 -12.72 7.38 24.80
N GLN A 161 -13.52 8.45 24.91
CA GLN A 161 -14.80 8.41 25.59
C GLN A 161 -15.87 7.79 24.69
N SER A 162 -15.93 8.20 23.43
CA SER A 162 -16.81 7.60 22.43
C SER A 162 -16.25 6.30 21.83
N GLY A 163 -14.97 5.98 22.07
CA GLY A 163 -14.29 4.83 21.47
C GLY A 163 -14.09 4.96 19.96
N THR A 164 -13.81 6.17 19.48
CA THR A 164 -13.66 6.44 18.03
C THR A 164 -12.37 7.19 17.71
N ILE A 165 -11.93 7.07 16.46
CA ILE A 165 -10.78 7.80 15.91
C ILE A 165 -11.08 8.30 14.51
N GLY A 166 -10.86 9.60 14.28
CA GLY A 166 -11.02 10.24 12.99
C GLY A 166 -9.82 10.03 12.08
N VAL A 167 -10.03 9.59 10.85
CA VAL A 167 -8.96 9.28 9.90
C VAL A 167 -9.20 9.99 8.57
N THR A 168 -8.23 10.74 8.10
CA THR A 168 -8.25 11.32 6.74
C THR A 168 -7.67 10.32 5.74
N ILE A 169 -8.46 9.94 4.74
CA ILE A 169 -8.08 9.01 3.68
C ILE A 169 -7.42 9.79 2.55
N TYR A 170 -6.11 9.94 2.60
CA TYR A 170 -5.37 10.80 1.67
C TYR A 170 -5.50 10.44 0.18
N LYS A 171 -5.90 9.21 -0.13
CA LYS A 171 -6.04 8.77 -1.52
C LYS A 171 -7.30 9.32 -2.18
N THR A 172 -8.38 9.50 -1.42
CA THR A 172 -9.68 9.97 -1.91
C THR A 172 -10.02 11.37 -1.39
N GLY A 173 -9.37 11.82 -0.32
CA GLY A 173 -9.68 13.07 0.37
C GLY A 173 -10.81 12.94 1.40
N ASP A 174 -11.34 11.73 1.58
CA ASP A 174 -12.44 11.48 2.51
C ASP A 174 -11.98 11.52 3.97
N TYR A 175 -12.92 11.80 4.86
CA TYR A 175 -12.74 11.68 6.32
C TYR A 175 -13.68 10.59 6.84
N ASP A 176 -13.15 9.68 7.65
CA ASP A 176 -13.93 8.60 8.26
C ASP A 176 -13.71 8.57 9.77
N VAL A 177 -14.75 8.18 10.51
CA VAL A 177 -14.71 7.98 11.95
C VAL A 177 -14.79 6.48 12.22
N MET A 178 -13.66 5.92 12.62
CA MET A 178 -13.47 4.49 12.80
C MET A 178 -13.60 4.09 14.28
N PRO A 179 -14.18 2.92 14.60
CA PRO A 179 -14.22 2.42 15.98
C PRO A 179 -12.83 2.01 16.46
N ILE A 180 -12.58 2.22 17.75
CA ILE A 180 -11.37 1.76 18.43
C ILE A 180 -11.67 0.38 19.04
N SER A 181 -10.92 -0.66 18.60
CA SER A 181 -11.03 -1.98 19.20
C SER A 181 -10.45 -2.01 20.63
N SER A 182 -10.83 -3.02 21.41
CA SER A 182 -10.32 -3.18 22.80
C SER A 182 -8.81 -3.32 22.87
N GLU A 183 -8.19 -3.93 21.85
CA GLU A 183 -6.74 -4.08 21.72
C GLU A 183 -6.08 -2.73 21.45
N LEU A 184 -6.66 -1.95 20.55
CA LEU A 184 -6.14 -0.62 20.20
C LEU A 184 -6.32 0.36 21.38
N ASP A 185 -7.45 0.32 22.08
CA ASP A 185 -7.70 1.17 23.26
C ASP A 185 -6.62 0.97 24.32
N LYS A 186 -6.25 -0.28 24.64
CA LYS A 186 -5.17 -0.60 25.57
C LYS A 186 -3.83 0.01 25.16
N GLU A 187 -3.48 -0.09 23.89
CA GLU A 187 -2.23 0.46 23.36
C GLU A 187 -2.25 2.00 23.32
N LEU A 188 -3.39 2.60 22.98
CA LEU A 188 -3.58 4.06 23.00
C LEU A 188 -3.42 4.62 24.42
N ARG A 189 -4.09 4.04 25.42
CA ARG A 189 -3.98 4.50 26.81
C ARG A 189 -2.56 4.39 27.35
N ARG A 190 -1.89 3.26 27.07
CA ARG A 190 -0.48 3.07 27.44
C ARG A 190 0.43 4.12 26.79
N TRP A 191 0.20 4.38 25.50
CA TRP A 191 0.98 5.36 24.76
C TRP A 191 0.74 6.79 25.22
N LEU A 192 -0.52 7.19 25.41
CA LEU A 192 -0.88 8.55 25.84
C LEU A 192 -0.33 8.87 27.22
N LEU A 193 -0.36 7.91 28.16
CA LEU A 193 0.27 8.06 29.46
C LEU A 193 1.77 8.33 29.32
N HIS A 194 2.48 7.48 28.58
CA HIS A 194 3.90 7.66 28.32
C HIS A 194 4.19 8.99 27.60
N TYR A 195 3.35 9.37 26.64
CA TYR A 195 3.51 10.63 25.91
C TYR A 195 3.38 11.84 26.85
N GLN A 196 2.42 11.81 27.74
CA GLN A 196 2.22 12.86 28.75
C GLN A 196 3.41 12.93 29.73
N GLU A 197 3.95 11.79 30.17
CA GLU A 197 5.15 11.74 31.01
C GLU A 197 6.38 12.39 30.33
N GLN A 198 6.52 12.24 29.01
CA GLN A 198 7.65 12.75 28.25
C GLN A 198 7.49 14.20 27.78
N ALA A 199 6.28 14.66 27.52
CA ALA A 199 6.01 15.94 26.85
C ALA A 199 5.22 16.93 27.74
N GLY A 200 4.72 16.50 28.91
CA GLY A 200 3.84 17.28 29.76
C GLY A 200 2.40 17.28 29.28
N GLU A 201 1.68 18.38 29.47
CA GLU A 201 0.29 18.51 29.05
C GLU A 201 0.17 18.35 27.53
N LEU A 202 -0.72 17.43 27.11
CA LEU A 202 -0.90 17.08 25.71
C LEU A 202 -1.79 18.12 24.99
N HIS A 203 -1.31 18.65 23.88
CA HIS A 203 -2.06 19.61 23.07
C HIS A 203 -2.82 18.89 21.93
N PRO A 204 -4.10 19.20 21.67
CA PRO A 204 -4.91 18.54 20.65
C PRO A 204 -4.31 18.51 19.24
N ASP A 205 -3.55 19.55 18.86
CA ASP A 205 -2.93 19.67 17.53
C ASP A 205 -1.62 18.89 17.36
N TRP A 206 -1.09 18.29 18.43
CA TRP A 206 0.11 17.47 18.34
C TRP A 206 -0.17 16.17 17.60
N PHE A 207 0.87 15.66 16.92
CA PHE A 207 0.75 14.36 16.27
C PHE A 207 0.56 13.26 17.30
N LEU A 208 -0.37 12.34 17.03
CA LEU A 208 -0.60 11.17 17.89
C LEU A 208 0.70 10.37 18.06
N VAL A 209 1.47 10.18 16.99
CA VAL A 209 2.79 9.55 17.05
C VAL A 209 3.82 10.50 16.42
N PRO A 210 4.47 11.35 17.24
CA PRO A 210 5.35 12.40 16.77
C PRO A 210 6.72 11.89 16.28
N ALA A 211 7.44 12.75 15.58
CA ALA A 211 8.86 12.54 15.28
C ALA A 211 9.72 12.59 16.56
N LYS A 212 10.97 12.16 16.44
CA LYS A 212 12.01 12.38 17.46
C LYS A 212 12.76 13.67 17.14
N LYS A 213 13.17 14.41 18.17
CA LYS A 213 14.16 15.49 18.03
C LYS A 213 15.55 14.86 17.97
N SER A 214 16.37 15.32 17.04
CA SER A 214 17.80 15.06 17.09
C SER A 214 18.43 16.07 18.07
N VAL A 215 18.72 15.65 19.28
CA VAL A 215 19.35 16.51 20.31
C VAL A 215 20.69 15.88 20.68
N GLY A 216 21.73 16.16 19.89
CA GLY A 216 23.11 15.75 20.20
C GLY A 216 23.26 14.28 20.58
N PHE A 217 24.01 13.99 21.66
CA PHE A 217 24.25 12.64 22.19
C PHE A 217 23.18 12.17 23.21
N GLN A 218 22.15 12.96 23.47
CA GLN A 218 21.11 12.59 24.44
C GLN A 218 19.97 11.82 23.79
N GLU A 219 19.38 10.91 24.58
CA GLU A 219 18.20 10.12 24.19
C GLU A 219 17.09 11.01 23.64
N PHE A 220 16.54 10.58 22.53
CA PHE A 220 15.64 11.28 21.65
C PHE A 220 14.39 11.81 22.37
N ALA A 221 14.35 13.13 22.60
CA ALA A 221 13.11 13.79 22.99
C ALA A 221 12.07 13.72 21.85
N LEU A 222 10.80 13.68 22.20
CA LEU A 222 9.72 13.76 21.22
C LEU A 222 9.62 15.17 20.63
N ASN A 223 9.25 15.26 19.37
CA ASN A 223 8.88 16.50 18.70
C ASN A 223 7.38 16.49 18.35
N PRO A 224 6.50 16.94 19.27
CA PRO A 224 5.07 16.83 19.13
C PRO A 224 4.47 17.46 17.87
N THR A 225 5.11 18.53 17.36
CA THR A 225 4.64 19.30 16.20
C THR A 225 5.16 18.79 14.86
N ALA A 226 6.02 17.75 14.88
CA ALA A 226 6.56 17.15 13.68
C ALA A 226 6.10 15.69 13.52
N ARG A 227 5.64 15.34 12.32
CA ARG A 227 5.28 13.96 11.98
C ARG A 227 6.51 13.12 11.65
N ILE A 228 6.38 11.82 11.79
CA ILE A 228 7.40 10.86 11.35
C ILE A 228 7.53 10.92 9.83
N SER A 229 8.77 11.10 9.34
CA SER A 229 9.05 11.18 7.90
C SER A 229 9.19 9.79 7.25
N ARG A 230 9.67 8.78 8.00
CA ARG A 230 9.99 7.44 7.52
C ARG A 230 9.44 6.35 8.45
N PRO A 231 8.11 6.21 8.55
CA PRO A 231 7.50 5.19 9.43
C PRO A 231 7.81 3.76 8.97
N GLU A 232 8.05 3.56 7.67
CA GLU A 232 8.41 2.26 7.11
C GLU A 232 9.71 1.69 7.68
N ASP A 233 10.70 2.54 8.02
CA ASP A 233 11.96 2.09 8.61
C ASP A 233 11.74 1.56 10.03
N ILE A 234 10.85 2.19 10.81
CA ILE A 234 10.45 1.74 12.14
C ILE A 234 9.82 0.36 12.05
N VAL A 235 8.85 0.20 11.14
CA VAL A 235 8.12 -1.06 10.98
C VAL A 235 9.05 -2.17 10.51
N LYS A 236 9.89 -1.90 9.50
CA LYS A 236 10.87 -2.88 8.99
C LYS A 236 11.82 -3.35 10.09
N GLU A 237 12.34 -2.42 10.86
CA GLU A 237 13.29 -2.76 11.94
C GLU A 237 12.60 -3.55 13.07
N THR A 238 11.34 -3.23 13.38
CA THR A 238 10.56 -4.01 14.35
C THR A 238 10.26 -5.42 13.83
N LEU A 239 9.86 -5.54 12.56
CA LEU A 239 9.64 -6.84 11.91
C LEU A 239 10.93 -7.69 11.90
N ARG A 240 12.08 -7.08 11.61
CA ARG A 240 13.37 -7.75 11.65
C ARG A 240 13.72 -8.28 13.06
N ARG A 241 13.49 -7.47 14.09
CA ARG A 241 13.68 -7.89 15.50
C ARG A 241 12.72 -9.00 15.91
N PHE A 242 11.52 -8.99 15.38
CA PHE A 242 10.54 -10.06 15.57
C PHE A 242 10.91 -11.36 14.85
N GLY A 243 11.93 -11.34 13.97
CA GLY A 243 12.32 -12.50 13.17
C GLY A 243 11.49 -12.70 11.90
N TRP A 244 10.81 -11.65 11.42
CA TRP A 244 10.08 -11.69 10.16
C TRP A 244 11.03 -11.55 8.97
N GLU A 245 11.22 -12.63 8.21
CA GLU A 245 12.21 -12.71 7.13
C GLU A 245 11.66 -12.38 5.73
N ASP A 246 10.39 -11.97 5.60
CA ASP A 246 9.84 -11.61 4.30
C ASP A 246 10.44 -10.29 3.80
N THR A 247 11.37 -10.38 2.85
CA THR A 247 12.06 -9.22 2.28
C THR A 247 11.19 -8.36 1.38
N TYR A 248 10.05 -8.88 0.89
CA TYR A 248 9.18 -8.20 -0.06
C TYR A 248 7.93 -7.60 0.57
N TRP A 249 7.47 -8.16 1.67
CA TRP A 249 6.26 -7.76 2.36
C TRP A 249 6.61 -7.22 3.74
N GLN A 250 7.19 -6.04 3.73
CA GLN A 250 7.65 -5.34 4.92
C GLN A 250 6.96 -3.98 5.03
N GLY A 251 7.00 -3.40 6.22
CA GLY A 251 6.43 -2.09 6.48
C GLY A 251 4.95 -2.11 6.78
N MET A 252 4.34 -0.94 6.77
CA MET A 252 2.95 -0.72 7.20
C MET A 252 1.93 -1.57 6.42
N HIS A 253 2.19 -1.83 5.14
CA HIS A 253 1.32 -2.68 4.34
C HIS A 253 1.26 -4.14 4.80
N ALA A 254 2.36 -4.67 5.37
CA ALA A 254 2.37 -6.01 5.95
C ALA A 254 1.49 -6.07 7.20
N LEU A 255 1.60 -5.06 8.08
CA LEU A 255 0.78 -4.95 9.28
C LEU A 255 -0.71 -4.82 8.93
N ARG A 256 -1.04 -3.87 8.06
CA ARG A 256 -2.40 -3.64 7.59
C ARG A 256 -3.03 -4.90 6.97
N ALA A 257 -2.29 -5.65 6.14
CA ALA A 257 -2.78 -6.88 5.52
C ALA A 257 -2.93 -8.01 6.53
N SER A 258 -2.02 -8.10 7.52
CA SER A 258 -2.09 -9.09 8.59
C SER A 258 -3.28 -8.83 9.52
N GLY A 259 -3.46 -7.60 9.96
CA GLY A 259 -4.59 -7.22 10.82
C GLY A 259 -5.93 -7.40 10.11
N ALA A 260 -6.06 -6.90 8.89
CA ALA A 260 -7.29 -7.05 8.12
C ALA A 260 -7.63 -8.53 7.83
N ARG A 261 -6.62 -9.38 7.57
CA ARG A 261 -6.84 -10.80 7.37
C ARG A 261 -7.25 -11.49 8.67
N ALA A 262 -6.56 -11.20 9.78
CA ALA A 262 -6.91 -11.77 11.07
C ALA A 262 -8.35 -11.40 11.46
N TRP A 263 -8.72 -10.13 11.28
CA TRP A 263 -10.09 -9.69 11.55
C TRP A 263 -11.11 -10.37 10.64
N PHE A 264 -10.82 -10.49 9.34
CA PHE A 264 -11.68 -11.22 8.40
C PHE A 264 -11.92 -12.68 8.83
N ASP A 265 -10.88 -13.36 9.33
CA ASP A 265 -10.96 -14.75 9.78
C ASP A 265 -11.77 -14.91 11.08
N GLU A 266 -11.86 -13.86 11.92
CA GLU A 266 -12.62 -13.83 13.18
C GLU A 266 -14.06 -13.29 13.02
N LEU A 267 -14.37 -12.65 11.86
CA LEU A 267 -15.71 -12.12 11.64
C LEU A 267 -16.74 -13.27 11.52
N ASP A 268 -17.63 -13.35 12.49
CA ASP A 268 -18.83 -14.19 12.44
C ASP A 268 -19.87 -13.50 11.55
N ALA A 269 -19.58 -13.43 10.26
CA ALA A 269 -20.54 -12.96 9.27
C ALA A 269 -21.26 -14.15 8.68
N ASN A 270 -22.58 -14.10 8.61
CA ASN A 270 -23.45 -15.17 8.08
C ASN A 270 -23.06 -15.60 6.64
N THR A 271 -22.22 -14.81 5.96
CA THR A 271 -21.65 -15.13 4.66
C THR A 271 -20.24 -14.55 4.51
N VAL A 272 -19.40 -15.21 3.72
CA VAL A 272 -18.07 -14.70 3.31
C VAL A 272 -18.19 -13.32 2.64
N ASP A 273 -19.23 -13.08 1.87
CA ASP A 273 -19.50 -11.81 1.20
C ASP A 273 -19.81 -10.69 2.21
N GLY A 274 -20.50 -10.98 3.30
CA GLY A 274 -20.76 -10.05 4.39
C GLY A 274 -19.44 -9.61 5.05
N ALA A 275 -18.61 -10.57 5.44
CA ALA A 275 -17.29 -10.29 6.01
C ALA A 275 -16.40 -9.49 5.06
N LEU A 276 -16.39 -9.82 3.76
CA LEU A 276 -15.65 -9.10 2.74
C LEU A 276 -16.08 -7.63 2.62
N ARG A 277 -17.38 -7.36 2.65
CA ARG A 277 -17.90 -5.98 2.57
C ARG A 277 -17.55 -5.16 3.80
N ILE A 278 -17.63 -5.76 4.99
CA ILE A 278 -17.22 -5.10 6.25
C ILE A 278 -15.74 -4.70 6.16
N VAL A 279 -14.86 -5.64 5.81
CA VAL A 279 -13.42 -5.38 5.67
C VAL A 279 -13.13 -4.42 4.52
N GLN A 280 -13.86 -4.51 3.40
CA GLN A 280 -13.73 -3.58 2.26
C GLN A 280 -13.99 -2.15 2.69
N THR A 281 -15.09 -1.91 3.40
CA THR A 281 -15.48 -0.59 3.91
C THR A 281 -14.40 -0.04 4.84
N HIS A 282 -13.98 -0.81 5.82
CA HIS A 282 -12.94 -0.40 6.76
C HIS A 282 -11.56 -0.13 6.11
N LEU A 283 -11.23 -0.85 5.04
CA LEU A 283 -10.02 -0.64 4.26
C LEU A 283 -10.16 0.50 3.24
N HIS A 284 -11.34 1.07 3.04
CA HIS A 284 -11.64 2.07 1.99
C HIS A 284 -11.21 1.56 0.61
N HIS A 285 -11.52 0.29 0.31
CA HIS A 285 -11.26 -0.28 -1.00
C HIS A 285 -12.42 -0.03 -1.95
N SER A 286 -12.13 0.47 -3.15
CA SER A 286 -13.14 0.79 -4.17
C SER A 286 -13.83 -0.42 -4.79
N SER A 287 -13.31 -1.64 -4.57
CA SER A 287 -13.91 -2.88 -5.08
C SER A 287 -13.66 -4.09 -4.17
N VAL A 288 -14.61 -5.02 -4.17
CA VAL A 288 -14.50 -6.32 -3.46
C VAL A 288 -13.29 -7.09 -3.98
N THR A 289 -13.06 -7.13 -5.29
CA THR A 289 -11.91 -7.81 -5.91
C THR A 289 -10.56 -7.30 -5.39
N MET A 290 -10.47 -5.99 -5.08
CA MET A 290 -9.28 -5.43 -4.44
C MET A 290 -9.09 -5.99 -3.03
N THR A 291 -10.18 -6.12 -2.26
CA THR A 291 -10.17 -6.68 -0.91
C THR A 291 -9.83 -8.17 -0.93
N GLU A 292 -10.45 -8.96 -1.80
CA GLU A 292 -10.12 -10.39 -1.98
C GLU A 292 -8.63 -10.61 -2.27
N ARG A 293 -8.10 -9.84 -3.22
CA ARG A 293 -6.67 -9.88 -3.56
C ARG A 293 -5.80 -9.46 -2.37
N TYR A 294 -6.23 -8.44 -1.64
CA TYR A 294 -5.53 -7.93 -0.48
C TYR A 294 -5.51 -8.95 0.67
N LEU A 295 -6.63 -9.59 0.92
CA LEU A 295 -6.77 -10.67 1.91
C LEU A 295 -6.17 -12.02 1.43
N GLY A 296 -5.82 -12.13 0.15
CA GLY A 296 -5.25 -13.37 -0.43
C GLY A 296 -6.27 -14.48 -0.68
N LEU A 297 -7.55 -14.16 -0.72
CA LEU A 297 -8.62 -15.14 -0.92
C LEU A 297 -8.61 -15.74 -2.33
N THR A 298 -8.14 -14.98 -3.32
CA THR A 298 -8.09 -15.43 -4.74
C THR A 298 -7.00 -16.48 -5.02
N VAL A 299 -6.17 -16.85 -4.05
CA VAL A 299 -5.00 -17.75 -4.24
C VAL A 299 -4.99 -18.92 -3.25
N ASP A 300 -6.08 -19.20 -2.54
CA ASP A 300 -6.07 -20.29 -1.56
C ASP A 300 -6.23 -21.68 -2.22
N ARG A 301 -5.30 -21.99 -3.14
CA ARG A 301 -5.16 -23.34 -3.69
C ARG A 301 -4.88 -24.34 -2.58
N ALA A 302 -4.09 -23.96 -1.58
CA ALA A 302 -3.76 -24.82 -0.46
C ALA A 302 -4.99 -25.15 0.41
N LYS A 303 -5.94 -24.20 0.54
CA LYS A 303 -7.21 -24.45 1.23
C LYS A 303 -8.10 -25.38 0.41
N ARG A 304 -8.25 -25.11 -0.91
CA ARG A 304 -8.93 -26.01 -1.84
C ARG A 304 -8.34 -27.42 -1.79
N ASP A 305 -7.02 -27.53 -1.90
CA ASP A 305 -6.33 -28.80 -1.97
C ASP A 305 -6.44 -29.57 -0.64
N ARG A 306 -6.46 -28.87 0.51
CA ARG A 306 -6.73 -29.48 1.82
C ARG A 306 -8.17 -29.99 1.93
N LEU A 307 -9.15 -29.20 1.48
CA LEU A 307 -10.56 -29.56 1.51
C LEU A 307 -10.88 -30.77 0.61
N LEU A 308 -10.18 -30.88 -0.51
CA LEU A 308 -10.43 -31.97 -1.49
C LEU A 308 -9.53 -33.20 -1.27
N LYS A 309 -8.44 -33.06 -0.50
CA LYS A 309 -7.49 -34.15 -0.29
C LYS A 309 -7.99 -35.11 0.78
N GLY A 310 -8.69 -36.12 0.32
CA GLY A 310 -9.25 -37.20 1.16
C GLY A 310 -10.65 -36.95 1.69
N GLU A 311 -11.25 -35.80 1.37
CA GLU A 311 -12.64 -35.49 1.71
C GLU A 311 -13.56 -35.62 0.49
N ALA A 312 -14.82 -35.99 0.73
CA ALA A 312 -15.81 -36.07 -0.35
C ALA A 312 -16.16 -34.64 -0.83
N MET A 313 -16.13 -34.43 -2.13
CA MET A 313 -16.59 -33.18 -2.73
C MET A 313 -18.08 -32.93 -2.46
N PHE A 314 -18.86 -34.00 -2.35
CA PHE A 314 -20.28 -33.96 -2.09
C PHE A 314 -20.62 -34.92 -0.92
N PRO A 315 -20.46 -34.48 0.34
CA PRO A 315 -20.75 -35.30 1.52
C PRO A 315 -22.21 -35.84 1.52
N SER A 316 -23.15 -35.08 0.95
CA SER A 316 -24.55 -35.49 0.82
C SER A 316 -24.75 -36.74 -0.04
N LEU A 317 -23.85 -37.04 -0.96
CA LEU A 317 -23.90 -38.25 -1.76
C LEU A 317 -23.40 -39.50 -1.03
N GLN A 318 -22.63 -39.34 0.05
CA GLN A 318 -22.15 -40.43 0.91
C GLN A 318 -23.18 -40.85 1.96
N ALA A 319 -24.14 -39.96 2.29
CA ALA A 319 -25.18 -40.23 3.27
C ALA A 319 -26.42 -40.97 2.71
N SER A 320 -26.47 -41.22 1.40
CA SER A 320 -27.53 -42.05 0.80
C SER A 320 -27.19 -43.52 1.03
N ASN A 321 -27.69 -44.08 2.13
CA ASN A 321 -27.92 -45.51 2.25
C ASN A 321 -28.82 -45.94 1.08
N VAL A 322 -28.22 -46.42 0.02
CA VAL A 322 -28.93 -47.11 -1.05
C VAL A 322 -29.46 -48.40 -0.45
N THR A 323 -30.69 -48.37 -0.01
CA THR A 323 -31.40 -49.62 0.31
C THR A 323 -31.50 -50.41 -1.00
N PRO A 324 -30.94 -51.62 -1.10
CA PRO A 324 -31.03 -52.40 -2.33
C PRO A 324 -32.50 -52.72 -2.58
N ILE A 325 -33.03 -52.30 -3.73
CA ILE A 325 -34.35 -52.73 -4.20
C ILE A 325 -34.23 -54.22 -4.45
N ASN A 326 -34.75 -55.04 -3.51
CA ASN A 326 -34.94 -56.44 -3.74
C ASN A 326 -35.89 -56.59 -4.94
N ARG A 327 -35.35 -56.99 -6.08
CA ARG A 327 -36.13 -57.55 -7.18
C ARG A 327 -36.52 -58.96 -6.76
N THR A 328 -37.68 -59.12 -6.15
CA THR A 328 -38.35 -60.42 -6.12
C THR A 328 -38.90 -60.71 -7.51
N ALA A 329 -38.52 -61.88 -8.02
CA ALA A 329 -38.96 -62.48 -9.27
C ALA A 329 -40.47 -62.80 -9.26
#